data_af05e862941a7b812e2096f475ede460
#
_entry.id   af05e862941a7b812e2096f475ede460
#
_cell.length_a   1.000
_cell.length_b   1.000
_cell.length_c   1.000
_cell.angle_alpha   90.00
_cell.angle_beta   90.00
_cell.angle_gamma   90.00
#
_symmetry.space_group_name_H-M   'P 1'
#
loop_
_entity.id
_entity.type
_entity.pdbx_description
1 polymer ?
#
loop_
_entity_poly.entity_id
_entity_poly.type
_entity_poly.pdbx_seq_one_letter_code
_entity_poly.pdbx_strand_id
1 'polypeptide(L)'
;MDAQPDTAGPAGGPAPASAAGHALVFALIDVLDTLKEAIEDPDPVEMVHDARKAMKELRALLRLVPGETATSLRRHTAEVARAMSGARDKAAAGEAIDVIEAAGLLIACDAADARAAIGSDAAEPEEAERHRASLTSFGAEVRAALAGDFGAEVAAADVGAGLVKTYRQARRAHFADPVALHEARKRVVAHRYQMSFIASAFGGRGAKRARKAQRLRDILGAHQDIEILRPMLQGAPDLAEGTRHRLDFAMGLAQKRLKKKAERRHKALFRLRTKAFLARYRKSLGLVASI
;
A
#
# COMPACT_ATOMS: atom_id res chain seq x y z
N MET A 1 7.27 -42.07 54.30
CA MET A 1 7.24 -40.62 54.04
C MET A 1 7.96 -40.43 52.69
N ASP A 2 7.24 -40.83 51.62
CA ASP A 2 7.78 -40.92 50.27
C ASP A 2 7.33 -39.68 49.47
N ALA A 3 8.33 -38.91 49.08
CA ALA A 3 8.11 -37.74 48.20
C ALA A 3 8.03 -38.24 46.75
N GLN A 4 6.87 -38.07 46.10
CA GLN A 4 6.75 -38.22 44.64
C GLN A 4 7.46 -37.10 43.90
N PRO A 5 8.16 -37.39 42.81
CA PRO A 5 8.74 -36.35 41.97
C PRO A 5 7.66 -35.73 41.06
N ASP A 6 7.67 -34.42 41.06
CA ASP A 6 6.90 -33.55 40.18
C ASP A 6 7.18 -33.86 38.70
N THR A 7 6.20 -34.39 37.99
CA THR A 7 6.28 -34.57 36.52
C THR A 7 5.98 -33.24 35.83
N ALA A 8 7.04 -32.51 35.48
CA ALA A 8 6.93 -31.39 34.55
C ALA A 8 6.32 -31.89 33.23
N GLY A 9 5.14 -31.39 32.90
CA GLY A 9 4.48 -31.67 31.64
C GLY A 9 5.31 -31.20 30.44
N PRO A 10 5.16 -31.80 29.25
CA PRO A 10 5.96 -31.49 28.09
C PRO A 10 5.73 -30.04 27.68
N ALA A 11 6.83 -29.32 27.54
CA ALA A 11 6.85 -27.98 26.91
C ALA A 11 6.14 -28.08 25.56
N GLY A 12 5.08 -27.34 25.36
CA GLY A 12 4.32 -27.32 24.10
C GLY A 12 5.22 -26.95 22.94
N GLY A 13 5.46 -27.89 22.07
CA GLY A 13 6.12 -27.64 20.79
C GLY A 13 5.34 -26.60 19.98
N PRO A 14 5.97 -25.96 18.99
CA PRO A 14 5.31 -24.94 18.16
C PRO A 14 4.03 -25.52 17.55
N ALA A 15 2.94 -24.75 17.65
CA ALA A 15 1.66 -25.14 17.08
C ALA A 15 1.82 -25.33 15.55
N PRO A 16 1.22 -26.34 14.92
CA PRO A 16 1.35 -26.57 13.50
C PRO A 16 0.89 -25.34 12.72
N ALA A 17 1.66 -24.98 11.68
CA ALA A 17 1.36 -23.86 10.82
C ALA A 17 -0.07 -23.96 10.29
N SER A 18 -0.84 -22.89 10.43
CA SER A 18 -2.24 -22.86 10.04
C SER A 18 -2.40 -22.72 8.52
N ALA A 19 -3.51 -23.20 7.95
CA ALA A 19 -3.83 -22.97 6.54
C ALA A 19 -3.75 -21.48 6.15
N ALA A 20 -4.12 -20.57 7.06
CA ALA A 20 -4.02 -19.13 6.85
C ALA A 20 -2.56 -18.65 6.85
N GLY A 21 -1.70 -19.23 7.67
CA GLY A 21 -0.26 -18.96 7.68
C GLY A 21 0.41 -19.41 6.39
N HIS A 22 0.18 -20.66 5.98
CA HIS A 22 0.70 -21.17 4.71
C HIS A 22 0.25 -20.32 3.51
N ALA A 23 -1.05 -19.99 3.43
CA ALA A 23 -1.56 -19.13 2.36
C ALA A 23 -0.88 -17.76 2.35
N LEU A 24 -0.55 -17.20 3.53
CA LEU A 24 0.15 -15.93 3.62
C LEU A 24 1.59 -16.02 3.12
N VAL A 25 2.30 -17.10 3.45
CA VAL A 25 3.68 -17.34 2.96
C VAL A 25 3.69 -17.47 1.43
N PHE A 26 2.78 -18.26 0.88
CA PHE A 26 2.63 -18.36 -0.59
C PHE A 26 2.36 -16.99 -1.22
N ALA A 27 1.45 -16.21 -0.65
CA ALA A 27 1.16 -14.87 -1.16
C ALA A 27 2.37 -13.91 -1.06
N LEU A 28 3.23 -14.06 -0.05
CA LEU A 28 4.47 -13.29 0.05
C LEU A 28 5.48 -13.69 -1.03
N ILE A 29 5.56 -15.00 -1.34
CA ILE A 29 6.41 -15.51 -2.43
C ILE A 29 5.89 -15.01 -3.78
N ASP A 30 4.60 -15.11 -4.05
CA ASP A 30 3.97 -14.57 -5.29
C ASP A 30 4.27 -13.09 -5.50
N VAL A 31 4.28 -12.29 -4.42
CA VAL A 31 4.67 -10.88 -4.50
C VAL A 31 6.14 -10.70 -4.86
N LEU A 32 7.03 -11.59 -4.38
CA LEU A 32 8.45 -11.54 -4.76
C LEU A 32 8.68 -12.00 -6.20
N ASP A 33 7.88 -12.91 -6.71
CA ASP A 33 7.90 -13.31 -8.12
C ASP A 33 7.41 -12.15 -9.00
N THR A 34 6.32 -11.47 -8.62
CA THR A 34 5.88 -10.22 -9.27
C THR A 34 6.93 -9.11 -9.23
N LEU A 35 7.69 -9.00 -8.13
CA LEU A 35 8.80 -8.05 -8.05
C LEU A 35 9.93 -8.42 -9.01
N LYS A 36 10.24 -9.71 -9.13
CA LYS A 36 11.24 -10.21 -10.09
C LYS A 36 10.83 -9.89 -11.52
N GLU A 37 9.58 -10.18 -11.90
CA GLU A 37 9.03 -9.85 -13.21
C GLU A 37 9.13 -8.35 -13.51
N ALA A 38 8.80 -7.51 -12.52
CA ALA A 38 8.95 -6.05 -12.66
C ALA A 38 10.41 -5.62 -12.89
N ILE A 39 11.39 -6.26 -12.24
CA ILE A 39 12.81 -5.96 -12.42
C ILE A 39 13.29 -6.30 -13.84
N GLU A 40 12.70 -7.30 -14.48
CA GLU A 40 13.01 -7.76 -15.83
C GLU A 40 12.40 -6.87 -16.92
N ASP A 41 11.49 -5.94 -16.56
CA ASP A 41 10.89 -5.02 -17.55
C ASP A 41 11.96 -4.10 -18.16
N PRO A 42 12.05 -4.02 -19.50
CA PRO A 42 13.01 -3.16 -20.19
C PRO A 42 12.70 -1.67 -20.05
N ASP A 43 11.43 -1.29 -19.84
CA ASP A 43 11.03 0.09 -19.58
C ASP A 43 11.32 0.49 -18.13
N PRO A 44 12.25 1.45 -17.90
CA PRO A 44 12.60 1.88 -16.56
C PRO A 44 11.42 2.47 -15.75
N VAL A 45 10.48 3.11 -16.42
CA VAL A 45 9.32 3.75 -15.79
C VAL A 45 8.35 2.68 -15.30
N GLU A 46 8.05 1.69 -16.15
CA GLU A 46 7.18 0.56 -15.80
C GLU A 46 7.86 -0.33 -14.74
N MET A 47 9.16 -0.60 -14.88
CA MET A 47 9.95 -1.32 -13.86
C MET A 47 9.78 -0.69 -12.47
N VAL A 48 10.03 0.60 -12.34
CA VAL A 48 9.90 1.33 -11.07
C VAL A 48 8.45 1.33 -10.60
N HIS A 49 7.50 1.52 -11.52
CA HIS A 49 6.07 1.53 -11.21
C HIS A 49 5.62 0.20 -10.58
N ASP A 50 5.91 -0.91 -11.24
CA ASP A 50 5.45 -2.23 -10.82
C ASP A 50 6.23 -2.76 -9.61
N ALA A 51 7.54 -2.50 -9.52
CA ALA A 51 8.32 -2.78 -8.32
C ALA A 51 7.73 -2.06 -7.08
N ARG A 52 7.40 -0.77 -7.19
CA ARG A 52 6.75 -0.01 -6.09
C ARG A 52 5.37 -0.56 -5.72
N LYS A 53 4.64 -1.11 -6.69
CA LYS A 53 3.34 -1.75 -6.46
C LYS A 53 3.52 -3.05 -5.68
N ALA A 54 4.45 -3.92 -6.10
CA ALA A 54 4.83 -5.15 -5.39
C ALA A 54 5.31 -4.85 -3.95
N MET A 55 6.17 -3.86 -3.77
CA MET A 55 6.64 -3.46 -2.44
C MET A 55 5.53 -2.92 -1.51
N LYS A 56 4.51 -2.24 -2.05
CA LYS A 56 3.33 -1.83 -1.26
C LYS A 56 2.53 -3.05 -0.80
N GLU A 57 2.39 -4.05 -1.66
CA GLU A 57 1.72 -5.30 -1.35
C GLU A 57 2.50 -6.11 -0.31
N LEU A 58 3.80 -6.31 -0.52
CA LEU A 58 4.71 -6.95 0.43
C LEU A 58 4.58 -6.35 1.84
N ARG A 59 4.69 -5.03 1.95
CA ARG A 59 4.54 -4.32 3.23
C ARG A 59 3.15 -4.50 3.86
N ALA A 60 2.12 -4.62 3.05
CA ALA A 60 0.76 -4.83 3.53
C ALA A 60 0.57 -6.24 4.08
N LEU A 61 1.12 -7.26 3.42
CA LEU A 61 1.07 -8.67 3.85
C LEU A 61 1.96 -8.91 5.07
N LEU A 62 3.17 -8.38 5.11
CA LEU A 62 4.06 -8.45 6.27
C LEU A 62 3.46 -7.84 7.56
N ARG A 63 2.42 -7.00 7.47
CA ARG A 63 1.65 -6.54 8.65
C ARG A 63 0.78 -7.62 9.27
N LEU A 64 0.57 -8.73 8.57
CA LEU A 64 -0.18 -9.88 9.07
C LEU A 64 0.69 -10.85 9.86
N VAL A 65 2.00 -10.69 9.79
CA VAL A 65 2.99 -11.51 10.48
C VAL A 65 3.46 -10.76 11.73
N PRO A 66 3.47 -11.40 12.91
CA PRO A 66 4.04 -10.84 14.14
C PRO A 66 5.59 -10.88 14.10
N GLY A 67 6.21 -10.29 15.10
CA GLY A 67 7.64 -10.39 15.34
C GLY A 67 8.49 -9.28 14.73
N GLU A 68 9.75 -9.29 15.13
CA GLU A 68 10.72 -8.26 14.78
C GLU A 68 11.21 -8.40 13.34
N THR A 69 11.41 -9.61 12.86
CA THR A 69 11.81 -9.90 11.48
C THR A 69 10.84 -9.28 10.48
N ALA A 70 9.52 -9.51 10.64
CA ALA A 70 8.50 -8.90 9.78
C ALA A 70 8.50 -7.36 9.89
N THR A 71 8.81 -6.83 11.06
CA THR A 71 8.90 -5.38 11.28
C THR A 71 10.13 -4.79 10.59
N SER A 72 11.28 -5.46 10.68
CA SER A 72 12.52 -5.08 10.01
C SER A 72 12.37 -5.12 8.49
N LEU A 73 11.83 -6.21 7.93
CA LEU A 73 11.55 -6.33 6.50
C LEU A 73 10.62 -5.22 5.99
N ARG A 74 9.59 -4.85 6.76
CA ARG A 74 8.71 -3.72 6.39
C ARG A 74 9.45 -2.39 6.35
N ARG A 75 10.38 -2.16 7.28
CA ARG A 75 11.20 -0.93 7.34
C ARG A 75 12.13 -0.90 6.13
N HIS A 76 12.87 -1.96 5.90
CA HIS A 76 13.77 -2.10 4.76
C HIS A 76 13.03 -1.91 3.43
N THR A 77 11.88 -2.59 3.23
CA THR A 77 11.02 -2.37 2.05
C THR A 77 10.60 -0.90 1.88
N ALA A 78 10.38 -0.18 2.99
CA ALA A 78 10.04 1.24 2.92
C ALA A 78 11.23 2.13 2.54
N GLU A 79 12.42 1.76 2.93
CA GLU A 79 13.67 2.46 2.61
C GLU A 79 14.01 2.31 1.13
N VAL A 80 14.00 1.08 0.61
CA VAL A 80 14.21 0.82 -0.83
C VAL A 80 13.14 1.53 -1.67
N ALA A 81 11.86 1.46 -1.28
CA ALA A 81 10.79 2.16 -2.01
C ALA A 81 10.91 3.69 -2.00
N ARG A 82 11.54 4.27 -0.98
CA ARG A 82 11.81 5.73 -0.92
C ARG A 82 12.95 6.15 -1.84
N ALA A 83 13.99 5.33 -1.95
CA ALA A 83 15.11 5.59 -2.85
C ALA A 83 14.68 5.75 -4.32
N MET A 84 13.55 5.13 -4.71
CA MET A 84 12.95 5.22 -6.06
C MET A 84 11.85 6.29 -6.17
N SER A 85 11.79 7.32 -5.31
CA SER A 85 10.63 8.22 -5.30
C SER A 85 10.65 9.29 -6.39
N GLY A 86 11.82 9.77 -6.80
CA GLY A 86 11.98 10.90 -7.74
C GLY A 86 11.44 10.64 -9.15
N ALA A 87 11.67 9.45 -9.68
CA ALA A 87 11.35 9.10 -11.08
C ALA A 87 9.83 9.09 -11.43
N ARG A 88 8.94 9.29 -10.46
CA ARG A 88 7.48 9.23 -10.70
C ARG A 88 6.74 10.56 -10.47
N ASP A 89 7.38 11.54 -9.90
CA ASP A 89 6.66 12.74 -9.45
C ASP A 89 6.10 13.54 -10.65
N LYS A 90 6.78 13.54 -11.81
CA LYS A 90 6.28 14.18 -13.02
C LYS A 90 5.12 13.42 -13.65
N ALA A 91 5.19 12.09 -13.76
CA ALA A 91 4.08 11.28 -14.24
C ALA A 91 2.83 11.47 -13.36
N ALA A 92 2.99 11.46 -12.03
CA ALA A 92 1.90 11.74 -11.09
C ALA A 92 1.35 13.17 -11.24
N ALA A 93 2.21 14.15 -11.54
CA ALA A 93 1.79 15.51 -11.82
C ALA A 93 0.97 15.59 -13.13
N GLY A 94 1.37 14.86 -14.17
CA GLY A 94 0.60 14.72 -15.41
C GLY A 94 -0.80 14.12 -15.18
N GLU A 95 -0.86 12.98 -14.45
CA GLU A 95 -2.14 12.35 -14.04
C GLU A 95 -3.03 13.33 -13.25
N ALA A 96 -2.43 14.19 -12.42
CA ALA A 96 -3.17 15.20 -11.67
C ALA A 96 -3.80 16.27 -12.58
N ILE A 97 -3.09 16.72 -13.61
CA ILE A 97 -3.63 17.66 -14.61
C ILE A 97 -4.83 17.01 -15.32
N ASP A 98 -4.72 15.75 -15.76
CA ASP A 98 -5.80 15.02 -16.42
C ASP A 98 -7.05 14.91 -15.52
N VAL A 99 -6.86 14.63 -14.23
CA VAL A 99 -7.97 14.56 -13.25
C VAL A 99 -8.68 15.90 -13.10
N ILE A 100 -7.93 17.02 -13.10
CA ILE A 100 -8.50 18.35 -12.94
C ILE A 100 -9.23 18.79 -14.21
N GLU A 101 -8.64 18.52 -15.37
CA GLU A 101 -9.23 18.77 -16.69
C GLU A 101 -10.52 17.96 -16.92
N ALA A 102 -10.48 16.65 -16.66
CA ALA A 102 -11.65 15.77 -16.73
C ALA A 102 -12.78 16.15 -15.75
N ALA A 103 -12.45 16.85 -14.67
CA ALA A 103 -13.42 17.40 -13.73
C ALA A 103 -14.05 18.72 -14.22
N GLY A 104 -13.66 19.24 -15.38
CA GLY A 104 -14.10 20.51 -15.94
C GLY A 104 -13.63 21.73 -15.15
N LEU A 105 -12.48 21.62 -14.50
CA LEU A 105 -11.90 22.68 -13.66
C LEU A 105 -10.74 23.41 -14.32
N LEU A 106 -10.23 22.88 -15.45
CA LEU A 106 -9.23 23.51 -16.30
C LEU A 106 -9.73 23.60 -17.74
N ILE A 107 -9.38 24.66 -18.41
CA ILE A 107 -9.52 24.80 -19.86
C ILE A 107 -8.28 24.22 -20.54
N ALA A 108 -8.42 23.78 -21.79
CA ALA A 108 -7.39 23.04 -22.52
C ALA A 108 -6.04 23.80 -22.63
N CYS A 109 -6.07 25.14 -22.79
CA CYS A 109 -4.83 25.92 -22.85
C CYS A 109 -4.10 25.93 -21.51
N ASP A 110 -4.78 26.12 -20.37
CA ASP A 110 -4.15 26.08 -19.05
C ASP A 110 -3.58 24.67 -18.73
N ALA A 111 -4.27 23.62 -19.18
CA ALA A 111 -3.77 22.24 -19.03
C ALA A 111 -2.53 21.99 -19.90
N ALA A 112 -2.48 22.52 -21.13
CA ALA A 112 -1.30 22.45 -21.99
C ALA A 112 -0.11 23.19 -21.39
N ASP A 113 -0.33 24.42 -20.90
CA ASP A 113 0.70 25.22 -20.23
C ASP A 113 1.25 24.49 -18.99
N ALA A 114 0.38 23.87 -18.19
CA ALA A 114 0.78 23.09 -17.03
C ALA A 114 1.61 21.87 -17.39
N ARG A 115 1.25 21.13 -18.47
CA ARG A 115 2.03 19.97 -18.96
C ARG A 115 3.40 20.42 -19.48
N ALA A 116 3.47 21.53 -20.21
CA ALA A 116 4.74 22.09 -20.67
C ALA A 116 5.65 22.49 -19.49
N ALA A 117 5.06 23.08 -18.45
CA ALA A 117 5.79 23.55 -17.27
C ALA A 117 6.40 22.41 -16.42
N ILE A 118 5.77 21.23 -16.34
CA ILE A 118 6.32 20.07 -15.63
C ILE A 118 7.40 19.32 -16.43
N GLY A 119 7.45 19.50 -17.74
CA GLY A 119 8.38 18.81 -18.64
C GLY A 119 8.12 17.31 -18.79
N SER A 120 8.93 16.66 -19.62
CA SER A 120 8.88 15.21 -19.82
C SER A 120 9.76 14.45 -18.82
N ASP A 121 9.35 13.23 -18.44
CA ASP A 121 10.22 12.29 -17.74
C ASP A 121 11.12 11.56 -18.74
N ALA A 122 12.41 11.82 -18.68
CA ALA A 122 13.41 10.91 -19.22
C ALA A 122 14.12 10.28 -18.02
N ALA A 123 13.91 8.99 -17.80
CA ALA A 123 14.68 8.26 -16.80
C ALA A 123 16.13 8.14 -17.28
N GLU A 124 17.08 8.59 -16.46
CA GLU A 124 18.50 8.43 -16.77
C GLU A 124 18.84 6.92 -16.73
N PRO A 125 19.46 6.36 -17.80
CA PRO A 125 19.75 4.92 -17.88
C PRO A 125 20.56 4.39 -16.69
N GLU A 126 21.52 5.17 -16.19
CA GLU A 126 22.35 4.79 -15.03
C GLU A 126 21.53 4.73 -13.73
N GLU A 127 20.54 5.58 -13.57
CA GLU A 127 19.65 5.54 -12.42
C GLU A 127 18.74 4.31 -12.46
N ALA A 128 18.24 3.97 -13.64
CA ALA A 128 17.43 2.77 -13.85
C ALA A 128 18.20 1.49 -13.48
N GLU A 129 19.47 1.38 -13.91
CA GLU A 129 20.30 0.21 -13.60
C GLU A 129 20.66 0.14 -12.11
N ARG A 130 20.91 1.25 -11.46
CA ARG A 130 21.09 1.30 -9.99
C ARG A 130 19.83 0.84 -9.26
N HIS A 131 18.64 1.23 -9.71
CA HIS A 131 17.37 0.76 -9.16
C HIS A 131 17.22 -0.75 -9.37
N ARG A 132 17.54 -1.28 -10.55
CA ARG A 132 17.48 -2.70 -10.89
C ARG A 132 18.36 -3.55 -9.96
N ALA A 133 19.61 -3.16 -9.79
CA ALA A 133 20.56 -3.84 -8.90
C ALA A 133 20.09 -3.82 -7.44
N SER A 134 19.62 -2.65 -6.96
CA SER A 134 19.09 -2.51 -5.60
C SER A 134 17.85 -3.38 -5.35
N LEU A 135 16.93 -3.45 -6.31
CA LEU A 135 15.72 -4.27 -6.23
C LEU A 135 16.06 -5.77 -6.27
N THR A 136 17.04 -6.17 -7.05
CA THR A 136 17.49 -7.55 -7.15
C THR A 136 18.08 -8.03 -5.81
N SER A 137 18.99 -7.25 -5.21
CA SER A 137 19.55 -7.53 -3.88
C SER A 137 18.45 -7.62 -2.83
N PHE A 138 17.57 -6.62 -2.80
CA PHE A 138 16.44 -6.58 -1.88
C PHE A 138 15.52 -7.80 -2.02
N GLY A 139 15.18 -8.21 -3.25
CA GLY A 139 14.35 -9.39 -3.52
C GLY A 139 14.98 -10.68 -3.01
N ALA A 140 16.30 -10.84 -3.20
CA ALA A 140 17.07 -12.00 -2.71
C ALA A 140 17.10 -12.05 -1.17
N GLU A 141 17.35 -10.91 -0.51
CA GLU A 141 17.35 -10.79 0.96
C GLU A 141 16.01 -11.17 1.57
N VAL A 142 14.91 -10.62 1.03
CA VAL A 142 13.57 -10.93 1.53
C VAL A 142 13.23 -12.39 1.30
N ARG A 143 13.58 -12.96 0.14
CA ARG A 143 13.35 -14.38 -0.17
C ARG A 143 14.13 -15.30 0.79
N ALA A 144 15.38 -14.99 1.09
CA ALA A 144 16.19 -15.73 2.06
C ALA A 144 15.56 -15.67 3.47
N ALA A 145 15.09 -14.50 3.89
CA ALA A 145 14.41 -14.35 5.16
C ALA A 145 13.08 -15.13 5.25
N LEU A 146 12.34 -15.26 4.14
CA LEU A 146 11.10 -16.05 4.09
C LEU A 146 11.36 -17.57 4.03
N ALA A 147 12.50 -18.01 3.52
CA ALA A 147 12.88 -19.43 3.43
C ALA A 147 13.32 -20.02 4.79
N GLY A 148 13.67 -19.17 5.76
CA GLY A 148 13.96 -19.59 7.14
C GLY A 148 12.68 -19.87 7.94
N ASP A 149 12.78 -19.83 9.26
CA ASP A 149 11.69 -20.14 10.21
C ASP A 149 10.48 -19.18 10.13
N PHE A 150 10.58 -18.13 9.31
CA PHE A 150 9.57 -17.08 9.18
C PHE A 150 8.15 -17.59 8.83
N GLY A 151 8.06 -18.64 8.02
CA GLY A 151 6.78 -19.18 7.53
C GLY A 151 6.18 -20.30 8.38
N ALA A 152 7.01 -21.02 9.13
CA ALA A 152 6.60 -22.21 9.86
C ALA A 152 5.69 -21.90 11.07
N GLU A 153 5.72 -20.66 11.58
CA GLU A 153 5.10 -20.28 12.86
C GLU A 153 3.90 -19.34 12.77
N VAL A 154 3.47 -18.94 11.55
CA VAL A 154 2.36 -17.97 11.45
C VAL A 154 1.02 -18.63 11.74
N ALA A 155 0.49 -18.40 12.93
CA ALA A 155 -0.82 -18.91 13.32
C ALA A 155 -1.97 -18.11 12.65
N ALA A 156 -3.13 -18.76 12.47
CA ALA A 156 -4.34 -18.09 12.02
C ALA A 156 -4.74 -16.89 12.90
N ALA A 157 -4.46 -17.00 14.20
CA ALA A 157 -4.69 -15.94 15.17
C ALA A 157 -3.87 -14.69 14.88
N ASP A 158 -2.62 -14.85 14.44
CA ASP A 158 -1.71 -13.75 14.10
C ASP A 158 -2.19 -13.01 12.86
N VAL A 159 -2.55 -13.75 11.81
CA VAL A 159 -3.18 -13.18 10.61
C VAL A 159 -4.43 -12.39 10.97
N GLY A 160 -5.29 -12.95 11.83
CA GLY A 160 -6.48 -12.29 12.34
C GLY A 160 -6.16 -11.02 13.13
N ALA A 161 -5.17 -11.06 14.01
CA ALA A 161 -4.71 -9.92 14.81
C ALA A 161 -4.14 -8.80 13.92
N GLY A 162 -3.32 -9.15 12.92
CA GLY A 162 -2.78 -8.23 11.93
C GLY A 162 -3.87 -7.52 11.12
N LEU A 163 -4.87 -8.28 10.65
CA LEU A 163 -6.04 -7.73 9.96
C LEU A 163 -6.82 -6.75 10.84
N VAL A 164 -7.07 -7.11 12.10
CA VAL A 164 -7.75 -6.26 13.09
C VAL A 164 -6.98 -4.98 13.34
N LYS A 165 -5.65 -5.08 13.54
CA LYS A 165 -4.77 -3.93 13.76
C LYS A 165 -4.82 -2.95 12.59
N THR A 166 -4.63 -3.45 11.37
CA THR A 166 -4.69 -2.62 10.14
C THR A 166 -6.07 -2.00 9.95
N TYR A 167 -7.14 -2.80 10.11
CA TYR A 167 -8.50 -2.30 10.01
C TYR A 167 -8.80 -1.19 11.03
N ARG A 168 -8.39 -1.37 12.29
CA ARG A 168 -8.57 -0.38 13.36
C ARG A 168 -7.84 0.91 13.05
N GLN A 169 -6.59 0.82 12.57
CA GLN A 169 -5.80 1.98 12.19
C GLN A 169 -6.45 2.72 11.00
N ALA A 170 -6.90 1.99 9.97
CA ALA A 170 -7.57 2.58 8.82
C ALA A 170 -8.91 3.22 9.22
N ARG A 171 -9.69 2.58 10.10
CA ARG A 171 -10.97 3.11 10.60
C ARG A 171 -10.81 4.41 11.39
N ARG A 172 -9.68 4.58 12.10
CA ARG A 172 -9.36 5.78 12.90
C ARG A 172 -8.68 6.88 12.08
N ALA A 173 -8.45 6.66 10.78
CA ALA A 173 -7.84 7.68 9.95
C ALA A 173 -8.76 8.91 9.87
N HIS A 174 -8.16 10.07 9.90
CA HIS A 174 -8.82 11.36 9.74
C HIS A 174 -8.26 12.07 8.51
N PHE A 175 -8.90 13.17 8.11
CA PHE A 175 -8.67 13.86 6.86
C PHE A 175 -8.48 15.38 7.12
N ALA A 176 -7.83 15.73 8.23
CA ALA A 176 -7.70 17.11 8.68
C ALA A 176 -6.84 17.94 7.71
N ASP A 177 -5.69 17.44 7.36
CA ASP A 177 -4.63 18.10 6.61
C ASP A 177 -3.98 17.14 5.60
N PRO A 178 -3.08 17.60 4.71
CA PRO A 178 -2.41 16.76 3.71
C PRO A 178 -1.62 15.59 4.30
N VAL A 179 -0.98 15.77 5.47
CA VAL A 179 -0.23 14.70 6.14
C VAL A 179 -1.16 13.60 6.62
N ALA A 180 -2.28 13.97 7.24
CA ALA A 180 -3.30 13.03 7.68
C ALA A 180 -3.94 12.27 6.52
N LEU A 181 -4.19 12.95 5.39
CA LEU A 181 -4.67 12.32 4.15
C LEU A 181 -3.67 11.31 3.59
N HIS A 182 -2.39 11.65 3.58
CA HIS A 182 -1.33 10.74 3.14
C HIS A 182 -1.25 9.49 4.05
N GLU A 183 -1.32 9.66 5.37
CA GLU A 183 -1.37 8.53 6.31
C GLU A 183 -2.65 7.70 6.14
N ALA A 184 -3.80 8.33 5.90
CA ALA A 184 -5.03 7.62 5.58
C ALA A 184 -4.89 6.78 4.31
N ARG A 185 -4.27 7.32 3.24
CA ARG A 185 -3.97 6.60 2.00
C ARG A 185 -3.13 5.35 2.26
N LYS A 186 -2.03 5.47 3.01
CA LYS A 186 -1.16 4.31 3.36
C LYS A 186 -1.94 3.18 4.05
N ARG A 187 -2.84 3.53 4.97
CA ARG A 187 -3.66 2.57 5.71
C ARG A 187 -4.73 1.92 4.82
N VAL A 188 -5.33 2.68 3.93
CA VAL A 188 -6.31 2.18 2.93
C VAL A 188 -5.64 1.24 1.94
N VAL A 189 -4.42 1.56 1.47
CA VAL A 189 -3.62 0.71 0.59
C VAL A 189 -3.30 -0.62 1.27
N ALA A 190 -2.83 -0.59 2.51
CA ALA A 190 -2.55 -1.82 3.26
C ALA A 190 -3.82 -2.66 3.42
N HIS A 191 -4.96 -2.04 3.78
CA HIS A 191 -6.23 -2.74 3.90
C HIS A 191 -6.72 -3.33 2.56
N ARG A 192 -6.51 -2.63 1.44
CA ARG A 192 -6.84 -3.14 0.11
C ARG A 192 -6.10 -4.44 -0.18
N TYR A 193 -4.77 -4.46 -0.05
CA TYR A 193 -3.96 -5.63 -0.34
C TYR A 193 -4.30 -6.81 0.58
N GLN A 194 -4.49 -6.57 1.87
CA GLN A 194 -4.94 -7.61 2.80
C GLN A 194 -6.31 -8.19 2.43
N MET A 195 -7.23 -7.35 1.91
CA MET A 195 -8.53 -7.85 1.45
C MET A 195 -8.43 -8.58 0.10
N SER A 196 -7.46 -8.25 -0.76
CA SER A 196 -7.14 -9.00 -1.97
C SER A 196 -6.56 -10.37 -1.61
N PHE A 197 -5.62 -10.45 -0.69
CA PHE A 197 -5.09 -11.70 -0.14
C PHE A 197 -6.22 -12.59 0.42
N ILE A 198 -7.08 -12.06 1.27
CA ILE A 198 -8.22 -12.81 1.80
C ILE A 198 -9.17 -13.29 0.69
N ALA A 199 -9.33 -12.52 -0.37
CA ALA A 199 -10.18 -12.93 -1.50
C ALA A 199 -9.53 -14.05 -2.32
N SER A 200 -8.25 -13.99 -2.57
CA SER A 200 -7.50 -15.02 -3.30
C SER A 200 -7.44 -16.31 -2.50
N ALA A 201 -7.00 -16.25 -1.25
CA ALA A 201 -6.76 -17.44 -0.42
C ALA A 201 -8.05 -18.14 0.06
N PHE A 202 -9.19 -17.43 0.14
CA PHE A 202 -10.40 -17.93 0.81
C PHE A 202 -11.69 -17.74 -0.01
N GLY A 203 -11.66 -18.13 -1.27
CA GLY A 203 -12.85 -18.26 -2.11
C GLY A 203 -13.63 -16.95 -2.35
N GLY A 204 -12.93 -15.87 -2.66
CA GLY A 204 -13.53 -14.59 -3.04
C GLY A 204 -14.03 -13.72 -1.89
N ARG A 205 -13.92 -14.20 -0.64
CA ARG A 205 -14.33 -13.43 0.55
C ARG A 205 -13.41 -12.23 0.73
N GLY A 206 -13.85 -11.05 0.63
CA GLY A 206 -13.01 -9.84 0.70
C GLY A 206 -12.96 -9.07 -0.62
N ALA A 207 -13.19 -9.71 -1.77
CA ALA A 207 -13.08 -9.09 -3.10
C ALA A 207 -13.91 -7.80 -3.24
N LYS A 208 -15.16 -7.80 -2.78
CA LYS A 208 -16.01 -6.59 -2.78
C LYS A 208 -15.41 -5.48 -1.92
N ARG A 209 -14.74 -5.84 -0.83
CA ARG A 209 -14.12 -4.89 0.08
C ARG A 209 -12.80 -4.36 -0.51
N ALA A 210 -11.99 -5.22 -1.12
CA ALA A 210 -10.78 -4.85 -1.85
C ALA A 210 -11.11 -3.82 -2.95
N ARG A 211 -12.14 -4.09 -3.78
CA ARG A 211 -12.60 -3.12 -4.80
C ARG A 211 -13.06 -1.77 -4.23
N LYS A 212 -13.74 -1.77 -3.08
CA LYS A 212 -14.12 -0.52 -2.40
C LYS A 212 -12.92 0.23 -1.86
N ALA A 213 -11.93 -0.48 -1.30
CA ALA A 213 -10.69 0.09 -0.82
C ALA A 213 -9.85 0.64 -1.99
N GLN A 214 -9.81 -0.07 -3.14
CA GLN A 214 -9.17 0.43 -4.36
C GLN A 214 -9.76 1.79 -4.78
N ARG A 215 -11.08 1.89 -4.91
CA ARG A 215 -11.74 3.15 -5.30
C ARG A 215 -11.47 4.29 -4.32
N LEU A 216 -11.31 4.01 -3.03
CA LEU A 216 -10.93 5.01 -2.04
C LEU A 216 -9.45 5.40 -2.18
N ARG A 217 -8.56 4.41 -2.42
CA ARG A 217 -7.14 4.63 -2.69
C ARG A 217 -6.94 5.52 -3.91
N ASP A 218 -7.73 5.32 -4.99
CA ASP A 218 -7.61 6.11 -6.22
C ASP A 218 -7.99 7.58 -5.96
N ILE A 219 -9.05 7.84 -5.20
CA ILE A 219 -9.44 9.20 -4.81
C ILE A 219 -8.36 9.88 -3.94
N LEU A 220 -7.78 9.13 -2.99
CA LEU A 220 -6.71 9.64 -2.13
C LEU A 220 -5.39 9.78 -2.92
N GLY A 221 -5.19 8.95 -3.96
CA GLY A 221 -4.10 9.07 -4.91
C GLY A 221 -4.17 10.38 -5.67
N ALA A 222 -5.28 10.62 -6.37
CA ALA A 222 -5.49 11.85 -7.12
C ALA A 222 -5.34 13.12 -6.26
N HIS A 223 -5.77 13.07 -4.99
CA HIS A 223 -5.53 14.20 -4.07
C HIS A 223 -4.04 14.41 -3.79
N GLN A 224 -3.29 13.33 -3.56
CA GLN A 224 -1.84 13.38 -3.32
C GLN A 224 -1.06 13.85 -4.56
N ASP A 225 -1.50 13.42 -5.75
CA ASP A 225 -0.83 13.77 -7.00
C ASP A 225 -0.97 15.27 -7.30
N ILE A 226 -2.10 15.89 -6.91
CA ILE A 226 -2.26 17.37 -6.92
C ILE A 226 -1.33 18.07 -5.92
N GLU A 227 -1.06 17.48 -4.76
CA GLU A 227 -0.07 18.02 -3.81
C GLU A 227 1.36 18.00 -4.39
N ILE A 228 1.69 16.98 -5.21
CA ILE A 228 2.98 16.89 -5.91
C ILE A 228 3.07 17.91 -7.05
N LEU A 229 1.99 18.09 -7.81
CA LEU A 229 1.91 19.04 -8.92
C LEU A 229 2.09 20.50 -8.46
N ARG A 230 1.53 20.87 -7.31
CA ARG A 230 1.51 22.25 -6.82
C ARG A 230 2.89 22.94 -6.77
N PRO A 231 3.90 22.39 -6.08
CA PRO A 231 5.23 23.01 -6.02
C PRO A 231 5.93 23.07 -7.40
N MET A 232 5.66 22.11 -8.29
CA MET A 232 6.23 22.11 -9.64
C MET A 232 5.73 23.31 -10.43
N LEU A 233 4.41 23.58 -10.41
CA LEU A 233 3.83 24.74 -11.09
C LEU A 233 4.21 26.07 -10.44
N GLN A 234 4.37 26.09 -9.11
CA GLN A 234 4.81 27.28 -8.40
C GLN A 234 6.26 27.66 -8.75
N GLY A 235 7.11 26.66 -8.94
CA GLY A 235 8.53 26.82 -9.31
C GLY A 235 8.79 26.99 -10.81
N ALA A 236 7.78 26.88 -11.68
CA ALA A 236 7.94 26.99 -13.13
C ALA A 236 8.13 28.45 -13.58
N PRO A 237 9.31 28.87 -14.09
CA PRO A 237 9.58 30.27 -14.40
C PRO A 237 8.77 30.77 -15.60
N ASP A 238 8.51 29.92 -16.57
CA ASP A 238 7.86 30.27 -17.85
C ASP A 238 6.34 30.29 -17.77
N LEU A 239 5.75 29.92 -16.62
CA LEU A 239 4.31 29.89 -16.45
C LEU A 239 3.79 31.29 -16.11
N ALA A 240 2.93 31.86 -16.97
CA ALA A 240 2.32 33.16 -16.77
C ALA A 240 1.59 33.24 -15.42
N GLU A 241 1.71 34.38 -14.70
CA GLU A 241 1.11 34.56 -13.36
C GLU A 241 -0.41 34.33 -13.36
N GLY A 242 -1.11 34.82 -14.36
CA GLY A 242 -2.57 34.63 -14.50
C GLY A 242 -2.95 33.15 -14.66
N THR A 243 -2.16 32.38 -15.45
CA THR A 243 -2.35 30.92 -15.59
C THR A 243 -2.04 30.21 -14.26
N ARG A 244 -0.97 30.59 -13.57
CA ARG A 244 -0.61 30.04 -12.25
C ARG A 244 -1.73 30.20 -11.23
N HIS A 245 -2.35 31.38 -11.16
CA HIS A 245 -3.49 31.64 -10.26
C HIS A 245 -4.71 30.78 -10.60
N ARG A 246 -5.04 30.63 -11.90
CA ARG A 246 -6.16 29.76 -12.33
C ARG A 246 -5.90 28.29 -11.98
N LEU A 247 -4.68 27.82 -12.22
CA LEU A 247 -4.24 26.46 -11.86
C LEU A 247 -4.33 26.20 -10.35
N ASP A 248 -3.84 27.13 -9.52
CA ASP A 248 -3.90 26.98 -8.07
C ASP A 248 -5.33 26.94 -7.55
N PHE A 249 -6.21 27.79 -8.08
CA PHE A 249 -7.64 27.77 -7.77
C PHE A 249 -8.30 26.45 -8.17
N ALA A 250 -8.03 25.95 -9.38
CA ALA A 250 -8.55 24.69 -9.88
C ALA A 250 -8.07 23.48 -9.04
N MET A 251 -6.79 23.45 -8.69
CA MET A 251 -6.21 22.44 -7.78
C MET A 251 -6.90 22.46 -6.42
N GLY A 252 -7.08 23.63 -5.81
CA GLY A 252 -7.76 23.76 -4.52
C GLY A 252 -9.20 23.26 -4.56
N LEU A 253 -9.93 23.57 -5.62
CA LEU A 253 -11.31 23.11 -5.81
C LEU A 253 -11.38 21.59 -6.03
N ALA A 254 -10.48 21.04 -6.85
CA ALA A 254 -10.37 19.60 -7.09
C ALA A 254 -10.08 18.84 -5.79
N GLN A 255 -9.08 19.29 -5.01
CA GLN A 255 -8.73 18.69 -3.72
C GLN A 255 -9.90 18.72 -2.73
N LYS A 256 -10.62 19.84 -2.64
CA LYS A 256 -11.82 19.95 -1.79
C LYS A 256 -12.89 18.92 -2.18
N ARG A 257 -13.14 18.73 -3.48
CA ARG A 257 -14.10 17.74 -4.01
C ARG A 257 -13.63 16.31 -3.72
N LEU A 258 -12.34 16.02 -3.95
CA LEU A 258 -11.73 14.70 -3.70
C LEU A 258 -11.76 14.35 -2.21
N LYS A 259 -11.39 15.27 -1.33
CA LYS A 259 -11.45 15.10 0.12
C LYS A 259 -12.87 14.73 0.59
N LYS A 260 -13.88 15.50 0.20
CA LYS A 260 -15.29 15.21 0.54
C LYS A 260 -15.75 13.82 0.03
N LYS A 261 -15.31 13.45 -1.18
CA LYS A 261 -15.60 12.13 -1.78
C LYS A 261 -14.89 11.01 -1.01
N ALA A 262 -13.63 11.22 -0.60
CA ALA A 262 -12.84 10.28 0.20
C ALA A 262 -13.46 10.05 1.58
N GLU A 263 -13.82 11.10 2.30
CA GLU A 263 -14.46 11.02 3.63
C GLU A 263 -15.74 10.18 3.58
N ARG A 264 -16.61 10.43 2.60
CA ARG A 264 -17.85 9.67 2.42
C ARG A 264 -17.58 8.18 2.16
N ARG A 265 -16.62 7.86 1.28
CA ARG A 265 -16.27 6.47 0.96
C ARG A 265 -15.55 5.78 2.10
N HIS A 266 -14.70 6.49 2.84
CA HIS A 266 -14.03 5.99 4.03
C HIS A 266 -15.04 5.60 5.10
N LYS A 267 -15.98 6.49 5.44
CA LYS A 267 -17.06 6.21 6.40
C LYS A 267 -17.87 4.97 6.01
N ALA A 268 -18.19 4.80 4.73
CA ALA A 268 -18.92 3.62 4.23
C ALA A 268 -18.08 2.33 4.29
N LEU A 269 -16.79 2.39 3.96
CA LEU A 269 -15.88 1.24 3.97
C LEU A 269 -15.59 0.76 5.40
N PHE A 270 -15.33 1.68 6.33
CA PHE A 270 -14.90 1.39 7.70
C PHE A 270 -16.01 1.51 8.74
N ARG A 271 -17.28 1.38 8.33
CA ARG A 271 -18.46 1.51 9.22
C ARG A 271 -18.58 0.45 10.33
N LEU A 272 -18.01 -0.75 10.10
CA LEU A 272 -18.10 -1.83 11.05
C LEU A 272 -17.23 -1.58 12.29
N ARG A 273 -17.72 -2.02 13.47
CA ARG A 273 -16.85 -2.16 14.64
C ARG A 273 -15.84 -3.28 14.39
N THR A 274 -14.67 -3.21 15.01
CA THR A 274 -13.55 -4.13 14.76
C THR A 274 -13.93 -5.61 15.00
N LYS A 275 -14.68 -5.91 16.07
CA LYS A 275 -15.19 -7.27 16.33
C LYS A 275 -16.07 -7.78 15.17
N ALA A 276 -17.01 -6.94 14.70
CA ALA A 276 -17.90 -7.29 13.59
C ALA A 276 -17.15 -7.42 12.25
N PHE A 277 -16.07 -6.69 12.07
CA PHE A 277 -15.18 -6.88 10.92
C PHE A 277 -14.51 -8.25 10.96
N LEU A 278 -13.83 -8.61 12.05
CA LEU A 278 -13.16 -9.90 12.21
C LEU A 278 -14.14 -11.08 12.09
N ALA A 279 -15.32 -10.98 12.69
CA ALA A 279 -16.33 -12.04 12.66
C ALA A 279 -16.70 -12.49 11.24
N ARG A 280 -16.61 -11.60 10.24
CA ARG A 280 -16.85 -11.92 8.82
C ARG A 280 -15.82 -12.85 8.20
N TYR A 281 -14.61 -12.88 8.76
CA TYR A 281 -13.47 -13.62 8.21
C TYR A 281 -13.03 -14.79 9.13
N ARG A 282 -13.60 -14.91 10.33
CA ARG A 282 -13.22 -15.95 11.30
C ARG A 282 -13.21 -17.35 10.70
N LYS A 283 -14.32 -17.74 10.05
CA LYS A 283 -14.44 -19.07 9.43
C LYS A 283 -13.39 -19.28 8.33
N SER A 284 -13.15 -18.26 7.50
CA SER A 284 -12.16 -18.33 6.43
C SER A 284 -10.73 -18.47 6.94
N LEU A 285 -10.41 -17.84 8.08
CA LEU A 285 -9.10 -17.90 8.71
C LEU A 285 -8.90 -19.16 9.58
N GLY A 286 -9.90 -20.00 9.73
CA GLY A 286 -9.82 -21.14 10.65
C GLY A 286 -9.81 -20.76 12.13
N LEU A 287 -10.27 -19.55 12.47
CA LEU A 287 -10.33 -19.09 13.85
C LEU A 287 -11.52 -19.76 14.57
N VAL A 288 -11.22 -20.64 15.50
CA VAL A 288 -12.23 -21.28 16.37
C VAL A 288 -12.95 -20.19 17.19
N ALA A 289 -14.24 -20.36 17.41
CA ALA A 289 -14.96 -19.48 18.33
C ALA A 289 -14.36 -19.67 19.73
N SER A 290 -13.80 -18.64 20.30
CA SER A 290 -13.60 -18.63 21.77
C SER A 290 -14.98 -18.70 22.38
N ILE A 291 -15.24 -19.80 23.07
CA ILE A 291 -16.44 -20.05 23.86
C ILE A 291 -16.62 -18.96 24.90
#